data_b835da2b5015317adb173ddc5319f465
#
_entry.id   b835da2b5015317adb173ddc5319f465
#
_cell.length_a   1.000
_cell.length_b   1.000
_cell.length_c   1.000
_cell.angle_alpha   90.00
_cell.angle_beta   90.00
_cell.angle_gamma   90.00
#
_symmetry.space_group_name_H-M   'P 1'
#
loop_
_entity.id
_entity.type
_entity.pdbx_description
1 polymer ?
#
loop_
_entity_poly.entity_id
_entity_poly.type
_entity_poly.pdbx_seq_one_letter_code
_entity_poly.pdbx_strand_id
1 'polypeptide(L)'
;MQSPTLPAPGRGADRGTGPGPDRGTDRRTTVHRVVAAALAVVAVLVLADLGTAAAAESGISRQMRDRLGLPEDPAVQVQGISFLVQAVTGRYDRIDVSMQRVPIGPLQTPEVEVQMHGVRAPLSDLIGSGPSRFRAAAAEGIVRIGPMDVRRLVVAAGGPAAGVERLTAEEVEANDIDTVIREGADPTLRGLDPRNAARFVAEMPVDGEDAKVAVLSALVVSDGKLRIVPRDVREYETHEPVPAAVRDSLMSAMAVEADPGRLPLGVTPTSVSVPEFNVLEISGAVRDLGVGSDRTSD
;
A
#
# COMPACT_ATOMS: atom_id res chain seq x y z
N MET A 1 57.62 29.46 -105.60
CA MET A 1 58.73 29.97 -104.79
C MET A 1 58.32 29.94 -103.34
N GLN A 2 58.90 29.08 -102.62
CA GLN A 2 59.18 28.86 -101.21
C GLN A 2 58.26 29.51 -100.14
N SER A 3 57.67 28.59 -99.48
CA SER A 3 57.08 28.76 -98.14
C SER A 3 58.18 29.02 -97.07
N PRO A 4 57.79 29.55 -95.95
CA PRO A 4 58.20 28.84 -94.74
C PRO A 4 57.06 28.68 -93.71
N THR A 5 57.26 27.62 -93.02
CA THR A 5 56.47 26.96 -91.97
C THR A 5 56.53 27.74 -90.63
N LEU A 6 55.42 27.85 -89.96
CA LEU A 6 55.28 28.31 -88.60
C LEU A 6 55.11 27.16 -87.64
N PRO A 7 55.70 27.18 -86.42
CA PRO A 7 55.52 26.10 -85.42
C PRO A 7 54.28 26.33 -84.53
N ALA A 8 53.70 25.23 -84.06
CA ALA A 8 52.50 25.14 -83.20
C ALA A 8 52.84 25.48 -81.75
N PRO A 9 51.87 26.07 -80.98
CA PRO A 9 52.08 26.33 -79.59
C PRO A 9 51.74 25.10 -78.71
N GLY A 10 52.53 24.98 -77.61
CA GLY A 10 52.49 23.86 -76.69
C GLY A 10 51.19 23.78 -75.83
N ARG A 11 50.80 22.57 -75.61
CA ARG A 11 49.69 22.17 -74.66
C ARG A 11 50.16 22.45 -73.23
N GLY A 12 49.49 23.38 -72.53
CA GLY A 12 49.48 23.51 -71.09
C GLY A 12 48.80 22.33 -70.45
N ALA A 13 49.52 21.65 -69.57
CA ALA A 13 48.97 20.56 -68.75
C ALA A 13 48.11 21.17 -67.62
N ASP A 14 46.82 20.99 -67.75
CA ASP A 14 45.84 21.26 -66.65
C ASP A 14 45.99 20.21 -65.61
N ARG A 15 46.51 20.57 -64.40
CA ARG A 15 46.53 19.69 -63.23
C ARG A 15 45.17 19.81 -62.53
N GLY A 16 44.31 18.85 -62.83
CA GLY A 16 43.09 18.68 -62.10
C GLY A 16 43.39 18.38 -60.62
N THR A 17 43.04 19.33 -59.77
CA THR A 17 42.90 19.16 -58.34
C THR A 17 41.65 18.27 -58.08
N GLY A 18 41.89 16.99 -57.87
CA GLY A 18 40.83 16.07 -57.37
C GLY A 18 40.36 16.52 -55.99
N PRO A 19 39.05 16.46 -55.69
CA PRO A 19 38.55 16.72 -54.35
C PRO A 19 39.10 15.66 -53.41
N GLY A 20 39.84 16.12 -52.37
CA GLY A 20 40.33 15.24 -51.30
C GLY A 20 39.17 14.55 -50.58
N PRO A 21 39.38 13.31 -50.09
CA PRO A 21 38.35 12.59 -49.40
C PRO A 21 37.86 13.34 -48.17
N ASP A 22 36.57 13.64 -48.16
CA ASP A 22 35.89 14.36 -47.11
C ASP A 22 35.88 13.50 -45.80
N ARG A 23 36.93 13.69 -44.96
CA ARG A 23 37.14 12.98 -43.70
C ARG A 23 36.17 13.42 -42.58
N GLY A 24 35.29 14.39 -42.90
CA GLY A 24 34.37 14.97 -41.91
C GLY A 24 33.08 14.19 -41.74
N THR A 25 32.59 13.47 -42.73
CA THR A 25 31.31 12.77 -42.74
C THR A 25 31.37 11.42 -42.04
N ASP A 26 32.50 10.75 -42.10
CA ASP A 26 32.68 9.40 -41.51
C ASP A 26 32.71 9.41 -39.96
N ARG A 27 33.23 10.48 -39.40
CA ARG A 27 33.34 10.62 -37.93
C ARG A 27 31.97 10.85 -37.27
N ARG A 28 31.09 11.59 -37.92
CA ARG A 28 29.71 11.84 -37.40
C ARG A 28 28.87 10.58 -37.46
N THR A 29 28.92 9.83 -38.55
CA THR A 29 28.20 8.55 -38.71
C THR A 29 28.71 7.50 -37.74
N THR A 30 30.01 7.44 -37.47
CA THR A 30 30.60 6.51 -36.50
C THR A 30 30.17 6.87 -35.06
N VAL A 31 30.16 8.17 -34.70
CA VAL A 31 29.66 8.61 -33.36
C VAL A 31 28.20 8.28 -33.18
N HIS A 32 27.33 8.51 -34.18
CA HIS A 32 25.89 8.14 -34.07
C HIS A 32 25.68 6.62 -33.92
N ARG A 33 26.45 5.81 -34.64
CA ARG A 33 26.41 4.34 -34.51
C ARG A 33 26.85 3.87 -33.12
N VAL A 34 27.90 4.43 -32.57
CA VAL A 34 28.40 4.12 -31.21
C VAL A 34 27.36 4.56 -30.16
N VAL A 35 26.78 5.75 -30.30
CA VAL A 35 25.73 6.23 -29.39
C VAL A 35 24.48 5.34 -29.49
N ALA A 36 24.06 5.01 -30.71
CA ALA A 36 22.90 4.09 -30.89
C ALA A 36 23.16 2.70 -30.32
N ALA A 37 24.35 2.16 -30.51
CA ALA A 37 24.74 0.87 -29.91
C ALA A 37 24.76 0.94 -28.36
N ALA A 38 25.33 2.01 -27.80
CA ALA A 38 25.30 2.23 -26.34
C ALA A 38 23.89 2.35 -25.79
N LEU A 39 23.01 3.11 -26.45
CA LEU A 39 21.59 3.21 -26.07
C LEU A 39 20.85 1.86 -26.18
N ALA A 40 21.14 1.06 -27.22
CA ALA A 40 20.58 -0.28 -27.37
C ALA A 40 21.03 -1.21 -26.23
N VAL A 41 22.30 -1.18 -25.85
CA VAL A 41 22.82 -1.95 -24.70
C VAL A 41 22.13 -1.50 -23.40
N VAL A 42 22.01 -0.20 -23.15
CA VAL A 42 21.31 0.32 -21.98
C VAL A 42 19.84 -0.12 -21.98
N ALA A 43 19.17 -0.05 -23.11
CA ALA A 43 17.78 -0.51 -23.23
C ALA A 43 17.63 -2.03 -22.92
N VAL A 44 18.56 -2.85 -23.43
CA VAL A 44 18.57 -4.30 -23.13
C VAL A 44 18.79 -4.56 -21.64
N LEU A 45 19.72 -3.83 -21.01
CA LEU A 45 19.99 -3.96 -19.57
C LEU A 45 18.77 -3.54 -18.74
N VAL A 46 18.09 -2.45 -19.09
CA VAL A 46 16.86 -2.01 -18.43
C VAL A 46 15.74 -3.05 -18.59
N LEU A 47 15.55 -3.60 -19.80
CA LEU A 47 14.54 -4.63 -20.04
C LEU A 47 14.86 -5.92 -19.27
N ALA A 48 16.13 -6.31 -19.19
CA ALA A 48 16.55 -7.46 -18.39
C ALA A 48 16.31 -7.23 -16.89
N ASP A 49 16.58 -6.03 -16.39
CA ASP A 49 16.35 -5.65 -14.99
C ASP A 49 14.86 -5.71 -14.65
N LEU A 50 14.01 -5.10 -15.48
CA LEU A 50 12.55 -5.13 -15.29
C LEU A 50 11.98 -6.55 -15.38
N GLY A 51 12.46 -7.36 -16.34
CA GLY A 51 12.00 -8.75 -16.51
C GLY A 51 12.38 -9.65 -15.32
N THR A 52 13.58 -9.47 -14.78
CA THR A 52 14.03 -10.22 -13.60
C THR A 52 13.34 -9.77 -12.33
N ALA A 53 13.05 -8.47 -12.17
CA ALA A 53 12.25 -7.94 -11.08
C ALA A 53 10.84 -8.57 -11.07
N ALA A 54 10.13 -8.54 -12.20
CA ALA A 54 8.80 -9.12 -12.32
C ALA A 54 8.76 -10.63 -12.04
N ALA A 55 9.78 -11.37 -12.48
CA ALA A 55 9.89 -12.79 -12.18
C ALA A 55 10.13 -13.07 -10.68
N ALA A 56 10.96 -12.27 -10.03
CA ALA A 56 11.22 -12.37 -8.60
C ALA A 56 9.98 -12.00 -7.77
N GLU A 57 9.32 -10.90 -8.10
CA GLU A 57 8.06 -10.45 -7.45
C GLU A 57 6.99 -11.53 -7.54
N SER A 58 6.81 -12.15 -8.72
CA SER A 58 5.88 -13.27 -8.89
C SER A 58 6.30 -14.52 -8.08
N GLY A 59 7.60 -14.76 -7.92
CA GLY A 59 8.13 -15.85 -7.09
C GLY A 59 7.84 -15.63 -5.60
N ILE A 60 8.10 -14.42 -5.09
CA ILE A 60 7.81 -14.01 -3.71
C ILE A 60 6.30 -14.09 -3.44
N SER A 61 5.49 -13.56 -4.36
CA SER A 61 4.03 -13.55 -4.28
C SER A 61 3.46 -14.97 -4.09
N ARG A 62 3.77 -15.89 -4.98
CA ARG A 62 3.33 -17.30 -4.88
C ARG A 62 3.76 -17.95 -3.57
N GLN A 63 5.00 -17.72 -3.16
CA GLN A 63 5.51 -18.27 -1.90
C GLN A 63 4.81 -17.70 -0.68
N MET A 64 4.49 -16.41 -0.68
CA MET A 64 3.71 -15.78 0.40
C MET A 64 2.30 -16.36 0.45
N ARG A 65 1.62 -16.49 -0.71
CA ARG A 65 0.30 -17.14 -0.76
C ARG A 65 0.33 -18.53 -0.13
N ASP A 66 1.27 -19.37 -0.56
CA ASP A 66 1.34 -20.75 -0.10
C ASP A 66 1.67 -20.87 1.40
N ARG A 67 2.54 -19.99 1.92
CA ARG A 67 2.93 -19.99 3.33
C ARG A 67 1.87 -19.43 4.26
N LEU A 68 1.19 -18.37 3.82
CA LEU A 68 0.18 -17.69 4.62
C LEU A 68 -1.23 -18.26 4.40
N GLY A 69 -1.39 -19.21 3.47
CA GLY A 69 -2.69 -19.78 3.12
C GLY A 69 -3.64 -18.74 2.53
N LEU A 70 -3.11 -17.77 1.78
CA LEU A 70 -3.93 -16.70 1.21
C LEU A 70 -4.80 -17.21 0.08
N PRO A 71 -6.02 -16.66 -0.08
CA PRO A 71 -6.91 -17.02 -1.19
C PRO A 71 -6.39 -16.54 -2.55
N GLU A 72 -5.56 -15.49 -2.56
CA GLU A 72 -5.02 -14.87 -3.77
C GLU A 72 -3.52 -14.60 -3.62
N ASP A 73 -2.85 -14.46 -4.76
CA ASP A 73 -1.46 -14.03 -4.79
C ASP A 73 -1.35 -12.58 -4.32
N PRO A 74 -0.53 -12.28 -3.30
CA PRO A 74 -0.27 -10.90 -2.90
C PRO A 74 0.44 -10.12 -4.03
N ALA A 75 0.14 -8.83 -4.15
CA ALA A 75 0.94 -7.96 -5.00
C ALA A 75 2.24 -7.61 -4.27
N VAL A 76 3.36 -7.95 -4.88
CA VAL A 76 4.69 -7.64 -4.35
C VAL A 76 5.40 -6.74 -5.33
N GLN A 77 6.01 -5.66 -4.85
CA GLN A 77 6.79 -4.73 -5.65
C GLN A 77 8.14 -4.47 -4.97
N VAL A 78 9.21 -4.69 -5.72
CA VAL A 78 10.57 -4.37 -5.27
C VAL A 78 10.99 -3.05 -5.93
N GLN A 79 11.16 -2.02 -5.12
CA GLN A 79 11.49 -0.68 -5.59
C GLN A 79 12.98 -0.38 -5.40
N GLY A 80 13.53 0.44 -6.32
CA GLY A 80 14.92 0.90 -6.30
C GLY A 80 15.46 1.08 -7.71
N ILE A 81 16.71 1.54 -7.84
CA ILE A 81 17.28 1.94 -9.13
C ILE A 81 17.52 0.75 -10.06
N SER A 82 17.99 -0.39 -9.54
CA SER A 82 18.25 -1.61 -10.32
C SER A 82 17.99 -2.82 -9.46
N PHE A 83 17.06 -3.67 -9.90
CA PHE A 83 16.74 -4.92 -9.22
C PHE A 83 17.93 -5.89 -9.24
N LEU A 84 18.63 -6.00 -10.38
CA LEU A 84 19.77 -6.91 -10.50
C LEU A 84 20.88 -6.58 -9.50
N VAL A 85 21.18 -5.29 -9.31
CA VAL A 85 22.18 -4.85 -8.32
C VAL A 85 21.71 -5.20 -6.91
N GLN A 86 20.44 -4.94 -6.61
CA GLN A 86 19.83 -5.28 -5.31
C GLN A 86 19.86 -6.79 -5.06
N ALA A 87 19.49 -7.60 -6.04
CA ALA A 87 19.47 -9.06 -5.95
C ALA A 87 20.87 -9.66 -5.70
N VAL A 88 21.89 -9.17 -6.41
CA VAL A 88 23.28 -9.63 -6.24
C VAL A 88 23.86 -9.21 -4.90
N THR A 89 23.54 -8.01 -4.44
CA THR A 89 24.02 -7.50 -3.15
C THR A 89 23.22 -7.97 -1.95
N GLY A 90 22.02 -8.53 -2.18
CA GLY A 90 21.06 -8.91 -1.13
C GLY A 90 20.56 -7.72 -0.32
N ARG A 91 20.52 -6.54 -0.91
CA ARG A 91 20.07 -5.28 -0.29
C ARG A 91 19.01 -4.65 -1.16
N TYR A 92 17.80 -4.54 -0.61
CA TYR A 92 16.66 -3.95 -1.30
C TYR A 92 16.27 -2.66 -0.60
N ASP A 93 16.07 -1.60 -1.37
CA ASP A 93 15.77 -0.28 -0.85
C ASP A 93 14.39 -0.27 -0.21
N ARG A 94 13.40 -0.82 -0.94
CA ARG A 94 12.03 -0.92 -0.47
C ARG A 94 11.32 -2.13 -1.10
N ILE A 95 10.55 -2.82 -0.29
CA ILE A 95 9.63 -3.89 -0.73
C ILE A 95 8.24 -3.55 -0.21
N ASP A 96 7.30 -3.41 -1.13
CA ASP A 96 5.88 -3.19 -0.84
C ASP A 96 5.12 -4.50 -1.09
N VAL A 97 4.25 -4.85 -0.15
CA VAL A 97 3.40 -6.04 -0.23
C VAL A 97 1.97 -5.62 0.06
N SER A 98 1.06 -5.92 -0.86
CA SER A 98 -0.38 -5.73 -0.68
C SER A 98 -1.10 -7.06 -0.78
N MET A 99 -1.91 -7.37 0.22
CA MET A 99 -2.67 -8.61 0.36
C MET A 99 -4.14 -8.27 0.53
N GLN A 100 -5.00 -8.94 -0.22
CA GLN A 100 -6.45 -8.78 -0.10
C GLN A 100 -7.06 -10.01 0.55
N ARG A 101 -8.18 -9.78 1.27
CA ARG A 101 -8.96 -10.84 1.92
C ARG A 101 -8.13 -11.74 2.84
N VAL A 102 -7.28 -11.12 3.66
CA VAL A 102 -6.45 -11.83 4.64
C VAL A 102 -7.31 -12.15 5.86
N PRO A 103 -7.62 -13.43 6.17
CA PRO A 103 -8.42 -13.74 7.36
C PRO A 103 -7.60 -13.45 8.62
N ILE A 104 -8.11 -12.51 9.45
CA ILE A 104 -7.48 -12.10 10.71
C ILE A 104 -8.51 -12.29 11.83
N GLY A 105 -8.39 -13.34 12.61
CA GLY A 105 -9.36 -13.64 13.67
C GLY A 105 -10.79 -13.74 13.11
N PRO A 106 -11.76 -12.93 13.62
CA PRO A 106 -13.13 -12.93 13.13
C PRO A 106 -13.32 -12.16 11.80
N LEU A 107 -12.32 -11.40 11.35
CA LEU A 107 -12.36 -10.63 10.11
C LEU A 107 -12.07 -11.55 8.92
N GLN A 108 -12.85 -11.45 7.86
CA GLN A 108 -12.76 -12.34 6.69
C GLN A 108 -12.19 -11.68 5.45
N THR A 109 -12.35 -10.37 5.33
CA THR A 109 -11.99 -9.63 4.11
C THR A 109 -11.11 -8.40 4.33
N PRO A 110 -10.30 -8.32 5.39
CA PRO A 110 -9.40 -7.18 5.53
C PRO A 110 -8.34 -7.16 4.42
N GLU A 111 -7.92 -5.95 4.09
CA GLU A 111 -6.76 -5.70 3.22
C GLU A 111 -5.56 -5.38 4.09
N VAL A 112 -4.40 -5.89 3.70
CA VAL A 112 -3.16 -5.67 4.43
C VAL A 112 -2.10 -5.14 3.50
N GLU A 113 -1.53 -4.00 3.85
CA GLU A 113 -0.37 -3.44 3.18
C GLU A 113 0.83 -3.45 4.12
N VAL A 114 1.98 -3.80 3.58
CA VAL A 114 3.25 -3.77 4.31
C VAL A 114 4.29 -3.11 3.45
N GLN A 115 4.96 -2.11 4.01
CA GLN A 115 6.10 -1.44 3.38
C GLN A 115 7.35 -1.73 4.21
N MET A 116 8.37 -2.28 3.58
CA MET A 116 9.64 -2.60 4.24
C MET A 116 10.76 -1.78 3.60
N HIS A 117 11.55 -1.11 4.43
CA HIS A 117 12.68 -0.29 4.00
C HIS A 117 14.01 -0.90 4.43
N GLY A 118 15.02 -0.78 3.57
CA GLY A 118 16.38 -1.27 3.86
C GLY A 118 16.42 -2.77 4.13
N VAL A 119 15.73 -3.56 3.29
CA VAL A 119 15.65 -5.02 3.45
C VAL A 119 16.98 -5.65 3.07
N ARG A 120 17.44 -6.59 3.90
CA ARG A 120 18.66 -7.37 3.69
C ARG A 120 18.31 -8.85 3.73
N ALA A 121 18.42 -9.49 2.59
CA ALA A 121 18.24 -10.94 2.42
C ALA A 121 18.91 -11.42 1.14
N PRO A 122 19.46 -12.62 1.09
CA PRO A 122 19.75 -13.26 -0.18
C PRO A 122 18.47 -13.44 -1.00
N LEU A 123 18.53 -13.26 -2.31
CA LEU A 123 17.35 -13.45 -3.17
C LEU A 123 16.74 -14.86 -2.99
N SER A 124 17.58 -15.87 -2.80
CA SER A 124 17.17 -17.26 -2.54
C SER A 124 16.24 -17.40 -1.33
N ASP A 125 16.42 -16.57 -0.29
CA ASP A 125 15.61 -16.62 0.92
C ASP A 125 14.25 -15.94 0.73
N LEU A 126 14.16 -15.00 -0.24
CA LEU A 126 12.93 -14.33 -0.61
C LEU A 126 12.04 -15.17 -1.53
N ILE A 127 12.65 -15.89 -2.51
CA ILE A 127 11.91 -16.68 -3.52
C ILE A 127 11.95 -18.19 -3.27
N GLY A 128 12.79 -18.66 -2.37
CA GLY A 128 12.99 -20.10 -2.09
C GLY A 128 11.93 -20.67 -1.14
N SER A 129 11.68 -21.96 -1.18
CA SER A 129 10.72 -22.66 -0.31
C SER A 129 11.21 -22.87 1.14
N GLY A 130 12.46 -22.53 1.45
CA GLY A 130 13.05 -22.59 2.80
C GLY A 130 12.54 -21.49 3.74
N PRO A 131 12.92 -21.53 5.04
CA PRO A 131 12.54 -20.48 5.99
C PRO A 131 13.11 -19.14 5.52
N SER A 132 12.24 -18.14 5.37
CA SER A 132 12.68 -16.80 5.01
C SER A 132 13.46 -16.18 6.14
N ARG A 133 14.69 -15.76 5.86
CA ARG A 133 15.54 -15.02 6.78
C ARG A 133 15.82 -13.65 6.17
N PHE A 134 15.28 -12.62 6.77
CA PHE A 134 15.57 -11.26 6.32
C PHE A 134 15.57 -10.28 7.49
N ARG A 135 16.19 -9.14 7.27
CA ARG A 135 16.13 -7.99 8.17
C ARG A 135 15.67 -6.77 7.39
N ALA A 136 14.83 -5.95 7.99
CA ALA A 136 14.45 -4.66 7.46
C ALA A 136 14.80 -3.58 8.49
N ALA A 137 15.33 -2.46 8.02
CA ALA A 137 15.65 -1.33 8.90
C ALA A 137 14.37 -0.71 9.48
N ALA A 138 13.29 -0.71 8.71
CA ALA A 138 11.96 -0.33 9.16
C ALA A 138 10.90 -1.12 8.40
N ALA A 139 9.77 -1.39 9.04
CA ALA A 139 8.57 -1.90 8.38
C ALA A 139 7.36 -1.15 8.91
N GLU A 140 6.45 -0.80 8.01
CA GLU A 140 5.16 -0.20 8.29
C GLU A 140 4.08 -1.15 7.81
N GLY A 141 3.07 -1.37 8.64
CA GLY A 141 1.94 -2.23 8.33
C GLY A 141 0.64 -1.44 8.44
N ILE A 142 -0.24 -1.62 7.47
CA ILE A 142 -1.58 -1.04 7.42
C ILE A 142 -2.57 -2.18 7.23
N VAL A 143 -3.62 -2.20 8.04
CA VAL A 143 -4.75 -3.12 7.90
C VAL A 143 -6.00 -2.29 7.69
N ARG A 144 -6.67 -2.49 6.56
CA ARG A 144 -7.95 -1.86 6.24
C ARG A 144 -9.09 -2.85 6.44
N ILE A 145 -10.07 -2.44 7.23
CA ILE A 145 -11.25 -3.24 7.57
C ILE A 145 -12.46 -2.57 6.95
N GLY A 146 -13.10 -3.29 6.04
CA GLY A 146 -14.31 -2.80 5.38
C GLY A 146 -15.56 -2.94 6.27
N PRO A 147 -16.66 -2.25 5.93
CA PRO A 147 -17.88 -2.19 6.72
C PRO A 147 -18.56 -3.55 6.87
N MET A 148 -18.38 -4.45 5.91
CA MET A 148 -18.96 -5.79 5.97
C MET A 148 -18.40 -6.64 7.11
N ASP A 149 -17.11 -6.48 7.43
CA ASP A 149 -16.50 -7.19 8.54
C ASP A 149 -16.96 -6.61 9.89
N VAL A 150 -17.01 -5.27 10.01
CA VAL A 150 -17.52 -4.61 11.22
C VAL A 150 -18.99 -4.95 11.44
N ARG A 151 -19.82 -4.92 10.39
CA ARG A 151 -21.23 -5.31 10.46
C ARG A 151 -21.41 -6.74 10.96
N ARG A 152 -20.63 -7.69 10.46
CA ARG A 152 -20.69 -9.09 10.91
C ARG A 152 -20.46 -9.23 12.40
N LEU A 153 -19.50 -8.49 12.95
CA LEU A 153 -19.23 -8.48 14.40
C LEU A 153 -20.41 -7.91 15.18
N VAL A 154 -20.99 -6.79 14.72
CA VAL A 154 -22.14 -6.14 15.36
C VAL A 154 -23.37 -7.04 15.34
N VAL A 155 -23.71 -7.63 14.19
CA VAL A 155 -24.86 -8.55 14.04
C VAL A 155 -24.69 -9.81 14.90
N ALA A 156 -23.47 -10.32 15.02
CA ALA A 156 -23.16 -11.50 15.83
C ALA A 156 -23.38 -11.27 17.35
N ALA A 157 -23.38 -10.02 17.81
CA ALA A 157 -23.67 -9.69 19.21
C ALA A 157 -25.13 -9.94 19.60
N GLY A 158 -26.06 -10.03 18.63
CA GLY A 158 -27.47 -10.36 18.85
C GLY A 158 -28.32 -9.18 19.35
N GLY A 159 -29.51 -9.47 19.85
CA GLY A 159 -30.47 -8.45 20.28
C GLY A 159 -30.91 -7.53 19.14
N PRO A 160 -31.29 -6.26 19.41
CA PRO A 160 -31.63 -5.28 18.38
C PRO A 160 -30.52 -5.07 17.35
N ALA A 161 -29.23 -5.22 17.74
CA ALA A 161 -28.09 -5.09 16.83
C ALA A 161 -28.07 -6.18 15.73
N ALA A 162 -28.74 -7.32 15.94
CA ALA A 162 -28.90 -8.34 14.90
C ALA A 162 -29.72 -7.85 13.70
N GLY A 163 -30.54 -6.81 13.87
CA GLY A 163 -31.31 -6.16 12.82
C GLY A 163 -30.52 -5.16 11.95
N VAL A 164 -29.23 -4.97 12.17
CA VAL A 164 -28.42 -4.10 11.35
C VAL A 164 -28.23 -4.65 9.94
N GLU A 165 -28.91 -4.05 8.99
CA GLU A 165 -28.89 -4.44 7.57
C GLU A 165 -27.66 -3.87 6.85
N ARG A 166 -27.32 -2.62 7.15
CA ARG A 166 -26.14 -1.92 6.61
C ARG A 166 -25.42 -1.20 7.73
N LEU A 167 -24.10 -1.19 7.65
CA LEU A 167 -23.25 -0.42 8.54
C LEU A 167 -22.22 0.33 7.71
N THR A 168 -22.08 1.63 7.96
CA THR A 168 -21.06 2.48 7.37
C THR A 168 -20.20 3.09 8.46
N ALA A 169 -18.98 3.49 8.12
CA ALA A 169 -18.08 4.21 9.01
C ALA A 169 -17.71 5.54 8.36
N GLU A 170 -17.85 6.62 9.11
CA GLU A 170 -17.59 7.99 8.67
C GLU A 170 -16.52 8.61 9.54
N GLU A 171 -15.71 9.49 8.92
CA GLU A 171 -14.82 10.37 9.64
C GLU A 171 -15.63 11.33 10.53
N VAL A 172 -15.05 11.72 11.65
CA VAL A 172 -15.66 12.65 12.61
C VAL A 172 -14.89 13.95 12.59
N GLU A 173 -15.58 15.05 12.37
CA GLU A 173 -15.02 16.39 12.52
C GLU A 173 -15.30 16.97 13.92
N ALA A 174 -14.46 17.90 14.37
CA ALA A 174 -14.67 18.56 15.66
C ALA A 174 -16.05 19.28 15.74
N ASN A 175 -16.52 19.82 14.61
CA ASN A 175 -17.83 20.47 14.50
C ASN A 175 -19.00 19.46 14.67
N ASP A 176 -18.82 18.21 14.30
CA ASP A 176 -19.84 17.17 14.51
C ASP A 176 -20.04 16.90 16.00
N ILE A 177 -18.94 16.82 16.75
CA ILE A 177 -18.96 16.61 18.20
C ILE A 177 -19.67 17.78 18.89
N ASP A 178 -19.32 19.01 18.52
CA ASP A 178 -19.96 20.21 19.06
C ASP A 178 -21.46 20.28 18.71
N THR A 179 -21.84 19.79 17.54
CA THR A 179 -23.25 19.75 17.11
C THR A 179 -24.07 18.81 17.98
N VAL A 180 -23.63 17.55 18.13
CA VAL A 180 -24.38 16.57 18.96
C VAL A 180 -24.43 16.99 20.42
N ILE A 181 -23.41 17.68 20.95
CA ILE A 181 -23.42 18.23 22.32
C ILE A 181 -24.45 19.35 22.44
N ARG A 182 -24.57 20.27 21.47
CA ARG A 182 -25.60 21.34 21.46
C ARG A 182 -27.01 20.73 21.41
N GLU A 183 -27.17 19.58 20.82
CA GLU A 183 -28.42 18.83 20.70
C GLU A 183 -28.66 17.86 21.86
N GLY A 184 -27.91 18.03 22.94
CA GLY A 184 -28.17 17.36 24.21
C GLY A 184 -27.37 16.06 24.44
N ALA A 185 -26.30 15.80 23.68
CA ALA A 185 -25.37 14.73 24.02
C ALA A 185 -24.49 15.10 25.24
N ASP A 186 -23.82 14.09 25.79
CA ASP A 186 -22.98 14.27 26.97
C ASP A 186 -21.84 15.26 26.68
N PRO A 187 -21.69 16.34 27.46
CA PRO A 187 -20.59 17.28 27.30
C PRO A 187 -19.18 16.69 27.40
N THR A 188 -19.03 15.50 28.00
CA THR A 188 -17.75 14.78 28.07
C THR A 188 -17.21 14.39 26.70
N LEU A 189 -18.06 14.38 25.69
CA LEU A 189 -17.66 14.13 24.29
C LEU A 189 -16.66 15.17 23.75
N ARG A 190 -16.57 16.38 24.35
CA ARG A 190 -15.52 17.38 24.00
C ARG A 190 -14.10 16.87 24.20
N GLY A 191 -13.92 15.84 25.04
CA GLY A 191 -12.63 15.19 25.23
C GLY A 191 -12.27 14.16 24.16
N LEU A 192 -13.17 13.91 23.20
CA LEU A 192 -12.93 12.98 22.11
C LEU A 192 -12.05 13.64 21.04
N ASP A 193 -10.92 13.02 20.69
CA ASP A 193 -10.10 13.46 19.57
C ASP A 193 -10.75 12.98 18.25
N PRO A 194 -11.16 13.88 17.35
CA PRO A 194 -11.77 13.51 16.08
C PRO A 194 -10.92 12.55 15.24
N ARG A 195 -9.59 12.65 15.30
CA ARG A 195 -8.68 11.78 14.56
C ARG A 195 -8.75 10.32 14.99
N ASN A 196 -9.12 10.11 16.25
CA ASN A 196 -9.28 8.80 16.88
C ASN A 196 -10.76 8.52 17.19
N ALA A 197 -11.65 9.01 16.35
CA ALA A 197 -13.09 8.82 16.46
C ALA A 197 -13.65 8.30 15.14
N ALA A 198 -14.78 7.62 15.23
CA ALA A 198 -15.56 7.20 14.07
C ALA A 198 -17.05 7.38 14.38
N ARG A 199 -17.82 7.78 13.39
CA ARG A 199 -19.26 7.69 13.38
C ARG A 199 -19.66 6.46 12.59
N PHE A 200 -20.21 5.47 13.29
CA PHE A 200 -20.79 4.29 12.63
C PHE A 200 -22.28 4.56 12.42
N VAL A 201 -22.75 4.42 11.18
CA VAL A 201 -24.15 4.60 10.83
C VAL A 201 -24.75 3.22 10.52
N ALA A 202 -25.68 2.79 11.33
CA ALA A 202 -26.41 1.54 11.20
C ALA A 202 -27.79 1.79 10.58
N GLU A 203 -28.09 1.15 9.46
CA GLU A 203 -29.44 1.06 8.93
C GLU A 203 -30.12 -0.19 9.53
N MET A 204 -31.19 0.01 10.26
CA MET A 204 -31.89 -1.05 11.00
C MET A 204 -33.32 -0.66 11.33
N PRO A 205 -34.23 -1.63 11.56
CA PRO A 205 -35.56 -1.31 12.04
C PRO A 205 -35.53 -0.82 13.50
N VAL A 206 -36.20 0.31 13.76
CA VAL A 206 -36.46 0.88 15.08
C VAL A 206 -37.97 1.06 15.21
N ASP A 207 -38.56 0.41 16.20
CA ASP A 207 -40.02 0.41 16.43
C ASP A 207 -40.85 -0.01 15.20
N GLY A 208 -40.26 -0.82 14.30
CA GLY A 208 -40.89 -1.34 13.09
C GLY A 208 -40.74 -0.45 11.85
N GLU A 209 -40.06 0.66 11.96
CA GLU A 209 -39.72 1.56 10.84
C GLU A 209 -38.23 1.51 10.54
N ASP A 210 -37.84 1.63 9.26
CA ASP A 210 -36.45 1.70 8.85
C ASP A 210 -35.84 3.02 9.30
N ALA A 211 -34.78 2.94 10.07
CA ALA A 211 -34.08 4.10 10.61
C ALA A 211 -32.57 4.00 10.41
N LYS A 212 -31.92 5.15 10.37
CA LYS A 212 -30.47 5.26 10.44
C LYS A 212 -30.06 5.71 11.84
N VAL A 213 -29.26 4.88 12.49
CA VAL A 213 -28.78 5.14 13.85
C VAL A 213 -27.28 5.40 13.82
N ALA A 214 -26.87 6.56 14.29
CA ALA A 214 -25.47 6.95 14.40
C ALA A 214 -24.91 6.55 15.76
N VAL A 215 -23.76 5.89 15.75
CA VAL A 215 -22.97 5.53 16.95
C VAL A 215 -21.64 6.27 16.90
N LEU A 216 -21.49 7.30 17.70
CA LEU A 216 -20.23 7.99 17.86
C LEU A 216 -19.31 7.18 18.78
N SER A 217 -18.13 6.80 18.30
CA SER A 217 -17.22 5.93 19.02
C SER A 217 -15.81 6.49 19.07
N ALA A 218 -15.12 6.29 20.19
CA ALA A 218 -13.67 6.46 20.27
C ALA A 218 -12.97 5.21 19.74
N LEU A 219 -11.92 5.41 18.97
CA LEU A 219 -11.03 4.39 18.48
C LEU A 219 -9.73 4.44 19.30
N VAL A 220 -9.40 3.36 19.98
CA VAL A 220 -8.27 3.32 20.90
C VAL A 220 -7.37 2.15 20.55
N VAL A 221 -6.06 2.41 20.45
CA VAL A 221 -5.05 1.34 20.42
C VAL A 221 -4.32 1.37 21.76
N SER A 222 -4.37 0.27 22.50
CA SER A 222 -3.62 0.08 23.71
C SER A 222 -3.09 -1.35 23.80
N ASP A 223 -1.83 -1.51 24.16
CA ASP A 223 -1.15 -2.81 24.26
C ASP A 223 -1.26 -3.65 22.96
N GLY A 224 -1.26 -2.97 21.81
CA GLY A 224 -1.39 -3.62 20.50
C GLY A 224 -2.80 -4.09 20.15
N LYS A 225 -3.79 -3.84 21.00
CA LYS A 225 -5.21 -4.18 20.76
C LYS A 225 -5.98 -2.96 20.30
N LEU A 226 -6.88 -3.19 19.35
CA LEU A 226 -7.88 -2.22 18.93
C LEU A 226 -9.10 -2.32 19.85
N ARG A 227 -9.57 -1.17 20.29
CA ARG A 227 -10.84 -1.04 21.04
C ARG A 227 -11.70 0.03 20.37
N ILE A 228 -12.92 -0.37 20.00
CA ILE A 228 -13.99 0.56 19.63
C ILE A 228 -14.78 0.81 20.91
N VAL A 229 -14.86 2.05 21.33
CA VAL A 229 -15.55 2.46 22.56
C VAL A 229 -16.69 3.39 22.20
N PRO A 230 -17.93 2.88 22.08
CA PRO A 230 -19.10 3.72 21.82
C PRO A 230 -19.27 4.77 22.91
N ARG A 231 -19.65 5.98 22.51
CA ARG A 231 -19.81 7.13 23.39
C ARG A 231 -21.21 7.71 23.36
N ASP A 232 -21.85 7.71 22.19
CA ASP A 232 -23.18 8.25 22.01
C ASP A 232 -23.93 7.50 20.91
N VAL A 233 -25.25 7.37 21.03
CA VAL A 233 -26.11 6.72 20.04
C VAL A 233 -27.38 7.55 19.83
N ARG A 234 -27.58 7.98 18.58
CA ARG A 234 -28.69 8.84 18.18
C ARG A 234 -29.23 8.45 16.81
N GLU A 235 -30.41 8.93 16.51
CA GLU A 235 -30.92 8.95 15.14
C GLU A 235 -29.97 9.81 14.28
N TYR A 236 -29.69 9.39 13.05
CA TYR A 236 -28.64 9.99 12.24
C TYR A 236 -29.00 11.40 11.70
N GLU A 237 -30.26 11.59 11.28
CA GLU A 237 -30.68 12.83 10.63
C GLU A 237 -31.17 13.87 11.63
N THR A 238 -31.94 13.47 12.62
CA THR A 238 -32.56 14.38 13.60
C THR A 238 -31.72 14.60 14.85
N HIS A 239 -30.72 13.72 15.07
CA HIS A 239 -29.92 13.63 16.29
C HIS A 239 -30.75 13.41 17.58
N GLU A 240 -31.99 12.96 17.45
CA GLU A 240 -32.82 12.62 18.60
C GLU A 240 -32.36 11.33 19.28
N PRO A 241 -32.64 11.19 20.58
CA PRO A 241 -32.36 9.95 21.30
C PRO A 241 -33.18 8.78 20.73
N VAL A 242 -32.50 7.65 20.45
CA VAL A 242 -33.19 6.41 20.08
C VAL A 242 -33.74 5.67 21.30
N PRO A 243 -34.70 4.70 21.14
CA PRO A 243 -35.19 3.88 22.23
C PRO A 243 -34.07 3.22 23.03
N ALA A 244 -34.20 3.16 24.36
CA ALA A 244 -33.16 2.68 25.25
C ALA A 244 -32.66 1.25 24.90
N ALA A 245 -33.57 0.37 24.47
CA ALA A 245 -33.23 -1.00 24.07
C ALA A 245 -32.29 -1.02 22.83
N VAL A 246 -32.53 -0.15 21.85
CA VAL A 246 -31.69 0.00 20.65
C VAL A 246 -30.34 0.59 21.04
N ARG A 247 -30.35 1.68 21.81
CA ARG A 247 -29.11 2.32 22.29
C ARG A 247 -28.22 1.34 23.05
N ASP A 248 -28.77 0.68 24.07
CA ASP A 248 -28.01 -0.22 24.94
C ASP A 248 -27.47 -1.44 24.17
N SER A 249 -28.25 -1.95 23.19
CA SER A 249 -27.81 -3.02 22.29
C SER A 249 -26.65 -2.58 21.39
N LEU A 250 -26.76 -1.42 20.74
CA LEU A 250 -25.68 -0.91 19.88
C LEU A 250 -24.43 -0.53 20.70
N MET A 251 -24.60 0.10 21.86
CA MET A 251 -23.49 0.39 22.77
C MET A 251 -22.74 -0.88 23.16
N SER A 252 -23.45 -1.97 23.44
CA SER A 252 -22.84 -3.26 23.78
C SER A 252 -22.21 -3.95 22.56
N ALA A 253 -22.94 -4.00 21.43
CA ALA A 253 -22.49 -4.69 20.22
C ALA A 253 -21.29 -4.03 19.57
N MET A 254 -21.18 -2.71 19.66
CA MET A 254 -20.07 -1.93 19.11
C MET A 254 -18.90 -1.74 20.07
N ALA A 255 -19.04 -2.15 21.35
CA ALA A 255 -17.93 -2.21 22.28
C ALA A 255 -17.03 -3.40 21.95
N VAL A 256 -16.30 -3.28 20.83
CA VAL A 256 -15.44 -4.34 20.30
C VAL A 256 -14.03 -4.16 20.82
N GLU A 257 -13.47 -5.20 21.40
CA GLU A 257 -12.02 -5.34 21.59
C GLU A 257 -11.54 -6.40 20.59
N ALA A 258 -10.71 -5.99 19.66
CA ALA A 258 -10.07 -6.88 18.72
C ALA A 258 -8.57 -6.94 19.05
N ASP A 259 -8.10 -8.14 19.33
CA ASP A 259 -6.67 -8.40 19.27
C ASP A 259 -6.35 -8.80 17.82
N PRO A 260 -5.77 -7.87 17.02
CA PRO A 260 -5.38 -8.22 15.66
C PRO A 260 -4.27 -9.27 15.64
N GLY A 261 -3.89 -9.74 16.84
CA GLY A 261 -2.72 -10.57 17.00
C GLY A 261 -1.46 -9.78 16.61
N ARG A 262 -0.46 -10.51 16.23
CA ARG A 262 0.67 -9.87 15.55
C ARG A 262 0.22 -9.54 14.13
N LEU A 263 0.11 -8.26 13.79
CA LEU A 263 0.03 -7.85 12.40
C LEU A 263 1.12 -8.57 11.59
N PRO A 264 0.94 -8.76 10.30
CA PRO A 264 1.96 -9.36 9.47
C PRO A 264 3.34 -8.81 9.80
N LEU A 265 4.34 -9.66 9.89
CA LEU A 265 5.71 -9.35 10.33
C LEU A 265 5.85 -8.95 11.81
N GLY A 266 4.84 -9.16 12.65
CA GLY A 266 4.93 -8.85 14.08
C GLY A 266 4.90 -7.35 14.42
N VAL A 267 4.37 -6.55 13.51
CA VAL A 267 4.17 -5.11 13.71
C VAL A 267 3.11 -4.91 14.81
N THR A 268 3.40 -4.05 15.77
CA THR A 268 2.43 -3.68 16.81
C THR A 268 1.59 -2.50 16.32
N PRO A 269 0.25 -2.59 16.36
CA PRO A 269 -0.63 -1.45 16.08
C PRO A 269 -0.29 -0.24 16.95
N THR A 270 -0.23 0.94 16.35
CA THR A 270 0.05 2.21 17.05
C THR A 270 -1.04 3.25 16.84
N SER A 271 -1.81 3.15 15.77
CA SER A 271 -2.92 4.08 15.47
C SER A 271 -4.08 3.37 14.82
N VAL A 272 -5.26 3.99 14.94
CA VAL A 272 -6.49 3.59 14.26
C VAL A 272 -7.27 4.84 13.91
N SER A 273 -7.83 4.88 12.71
CA SER A 273 -8.61 6.01 12.18
C SER A 273 -9.60 5.53 11.11
N VAL A 274 -10.44 6.46 10.67
CA VAL A 274 -11.28 6.30 9.47
C VAL A 274 -10.82 7.38 8.48
N PRO A 275 -9.77 7.11 7.67
CA PRO A 275 -9.21 8.10 6.74
C PRO A 275 -10.08 8.32 5.52
N GLU A 276 -10.91 7.35 5.18
CA GLU A 276 -11.81 7.36 4.04
C GLU A 276 -13.16 6.80 4.44
N PHE A 277 -14.19 7.22 3.73
CA PHE A 277 -15.54 6.71 3.95
C PHE A 277 -15.58 5.18 3.91
N ASN A 278 -16.17 4.57 4.92
CA ASN A 278 -16.32 3.12 5.08
C ASN A 278 -15.05 2.29 5.31
N VAL A 279 -13.91 2.89 5.59
CA VAL A 279 -12.67 2.15 5.84
C VAL A 279 -12.15 2.46 7.23
N LEU A 280 -12.06 1.42 8.07
CA LEU A 280 -11.34 1.49 9.34
C LEU A 280 -9.89 1.07 9.07
N GLU A 281 -8.95 1.98 9.29
CA GLU A 281 -7.54 1.75 9.08
C GLU A 281 -6.80 1.62 10.41
N ILE A 282 -6.06 0.51 10.55
CA ILE A 282 -5.16 0.27 11.67
C ILE A 282 -3.75 0.30 11.12
N SER A 283 -2.89 1.13 11.67
CA SER A 283 -1.50 1.20 11.24
C SER A 283 -0.53 1.00 12.39
N GLY A 284 0.67 0.58 12.03
CA GLY A 284 1.76 0.38 12.98
C GLY A 284 3.09 0.36 12.26
N ALA A 285 4.17 0.59 13.03
CA ALA A 285 5.52 0.57 12.52
C ALA A 285 6.46 -0.15 13.47
N VAL A 286 7.49 -0.78 12.92
CA VAL A 286 8.56 -1.42 13.67
C VAL A 286 9.90 -1.03 13.06
N ARG A 287 10.90 -0.82 13.89
CA ARG A 287 12.30 -0.65 13.47
C ARG A 287 13.08 -1.92 13.75
N ASP A 288 14.14 -2.15 12.97
CA ASP A 288 15.05 -3.29 13.10
C ASP A 288 14.31 -4.65 13.11
N LEU A 289 13.40 -4.81 12.16
CA LEU A 289 12.64 -6.04 11.98
C LEU A 289 13.57 -7.18 11.56
N GLY A 290 13.59 -8.26 12.32
CA GLY A 290 14.25 -9.52 11.97
C GLY A 290 13.23 -10.65 11.85
N VAL A 291 13.19 -11.31 10.70
CA VAL A 291 12.36 -12.49 10.48
C VAL A 291 13.25 -13.71 10.30
N GLY A 292 12.90 -14.81 10.98
CA GLY A 292 13.64 -16.08 10.86
C GLY A 292 15.01 -16.11 11.53
N SER A 293 15.40 -15.10 12.30
CA SER A 293 16.53 -15.21 13.22
C SER A 293 16.05 -15.97 14.46
N ASP A 294 16.69 -17.09 14.79
CA ASP A 294 16.53 -17.69 16.10
C ASP A 294 16.72 -16.60 17.16
N ARG A 295 15.68 -16.35 17.95
CA ARG A 295 15.86 -15.60 19.19
C ARG A 295 16.71 -16.47 20.09
N THR A 296 18.01 -16.28 20.04
CA THR A 296 18.86 -16.67 21.16
C THR A 296 18.42 -15.78 22.31
N SER A 297 17.64 -16.38 23.20
CA SER A 297 17.31 -15.83 24.50
C SER A 297 18.62 -15.62 25.24
N ASP A 298 18.97 -14.40 25.56
CA ASP A 298 19.77 -14.07 26.74
C ASP A 298 18.83 -13.61 27.85
#